data_3dd0bdd8ff0f1f169b88a50ab77f4a32
#
_entry.id   3dd0bdd8ff0f1f169b88a50ab77f4a32
#
_cell.length_a   1.000
_cell.length_b   1.000
_cell.length_c   1.000
_cell.angle_alpha   90.00
_cell.angle_beta   90.00
_cell.angle_gamma   90.00
#
_symmetry.space_group_name_H-M   'P 1'
#
loop_
_entity.id
_entity.type
_entity.pdbx_description
1 polymer ?
#
loop_
_entity_poly.entity_id
_entity_poly.type
_entity_poly.pdbx_seq_one_letter_code
_entity_poly.pdbx_strand_id
1 'polypeptide(L)'
;MSLGDHLRYLRAMRGGVDTRAIAEAVGLDRPWPINEIEVRYREVGDDELVTKLADYYDRPVEEFFWHRARSRKRLTQDIAKAIQEAQSVRLHLRSGTTLAGEPLWWDLGAIGLLLDGEDEITVVQRHAVIDWD
;
A
#
# COMPACT_ATOMS: atom_id res chain seq x y z
N MET A 1 0.28 -1.28 3.63
CA MET A 1 0.77 -0.80 2.31
C MET A 1 0.35 -1.79 1.26
N SER A 2 -0.30 -1.29 0.21
CA SER A 2 -0.75 -2.14 -0.89
C SER A 2 0.41 -2.75 -1.68
N LEU A 3 0.12 -3.82 -2.42
CA LEU A 3 1.11 -4.43 -3.30
C LEU A 3 1.63 -3.41 -4.34
N GLY A 4 0.75 -2.59 -4.91
CA GLY A 4 1.15 -1.55 -5.85
C GLY A 4 2.13 -0.53 -5.26
N ASP A 5 1.85 -0.05 -4.06
CA ASP A 5 2.76 0.86 -3.34
C ASP A 5 4.11 0.18 -3.05
N HIS A 6 4.08 -1.09 -2.65
CA HIS A 6 5.28 -1.86 -2.36
C HIS A 6 6.14 -2.08 -3.61
N LEU A 7 5.52 -2.42 -4.74
CA LEU A 7 6.22 -2.59 -6.02
C LEU A 7 6.85 -1.28 -6.48
N ARG A 8 6.15 -0.16 -6.35
CA ARG A 8 6.73 1.16 -6.66
C ARG A 8 7.94 1.47 -5.79
N TYR A 9 7.84 1.17 -4.50
CA TYR A 9 8.97 1.34 -3.58
C TYR A 9 10.17 0.50 -3.99
N LEU A 10 9.97 -0.80 -4.27
CA LEU A 10 11.06 -1.69 -4.69
C LEU A 10 11.68 -1.23 -6.01
N ARG A 11 10.87 -0.78 -6.96
CA ARG A 11 11.32 -0.25 -8.24
C ARG A 11 12.14 1.03 -8.05
N ALA A 12 11.69 1.93 -7.19
CA ALA A 12 12.41 3.16 -6.86
C ALA A 12 13.78 2.85 -6.21
N MET A 13 13.83 1.87 -5.30
CA MET A 13 15.07 1.45 -4.65
C MET A 13 16.09 0.84 -5.63
N ARG A 14 15.64 0.41 -6.81
CA ARG A 14 16.51 -0.05 -7.91
C ARG A 14 16.79 1.03 -8.94
N GLY A 15 16.61 2.31 -8.58
CA GLY A 15 16.91 3.45 -9.45
C GLY A 15 15.81 3.79 -10.45
N GLY A 16 14.57 3.34 -10.22
CA GLY A 16 13.44 3.64 -11.09
C GLY A 16 13.45 2.88 -12.41
N VAL A 17 13.77 1.58 -12.36
CA VAL A 17 13.78 0.72 -13.54
C VAL A 17 12.47 0.84 -14.31
N ASP A 18 12.54 0.91 -15.65
CA ASP A 18 11.37 1.01 -16.52
C ASP A 18 10.46 -0.23 -16.33
N THR A 19 9.16 0.00 -16.23
CA THR A 19 8.17 -1.08 -16.09
C THR A 19 8.17 -2.04 -17.29
N ARG A 20 8.63 -1.59 -18.47
CA ARG A 20 8.82 -2.48 -19.63
C ARG A 20 9.89 -3.52 -19.38
N ALA A 21 11.00 -3.15 -18.74
CA ALA A 21 12.07 -4.09 -18.41
C ALA A 21 11.58 -5.13 -17.40
N ILE A 22 10.78 -4.72 -16.42
CA ILE A 22 10.17 -5.64 -15.46
C ILE A 22 9.19 -6.59 -16.15
N ALA A 23 8.30 -6.06 -17.00
CA ALA A 23 7.34 -6.85 -17.75
C ALA A 23 8.04 -7.92 -18.59
N GLU A 24 9.09 -7.56 -19.30
CA GLU A 24 9.88 -8.49 -20.10
C GLU A 24 10.53 -9.57 -19.21
N ALA A 25 11.10 -9.18 -18.08
CA ALA A 25 11.75 -10.11 -17.16
C ALA A 25 10.79 -11.13 -16.55
N VAL A 26 9.53 -10.76 -16.33
CA VAL A 26 8.50 -11.65 -15.77
C VAL A 26 7.64 -12.33 -16.86
N GLY A 27 8.00 -12.17 -18.13
CA GLY A 27 7.35 -12.86 -19.25
C GLY A 27 6.04 -12.26 -19.71
N LEU A 28 5.81 -10.98 -19.47
CA LEU A 28 4.65 -10.24 -19.97
C LEU A 28 4.95 -9.59 -21.32
N ASP A 29 3.98 -9.65 -22.24
CA ASP A 29 4.12 -9.02 -23.58
C ASP A 29 4.09 -7.49 -23.51
N ARG A 30 3.47 -6.92 -22.47
CA ARG A 30 3.23 -5.49 -22.35
C ARG A 30 3.45 -5.03 -20.91
N PRO A 31 3.85 -3.75 -20.67
CA PRO A 31 4.05 -3.22 -19.33
C PRO A 31 2.76 -2.86 -18.60
N TRP A 32 1.62 -2.75 -19.30
CA TRP A 32 0.40 -2.24 -18.70
C TRP A 32 -0.11 -3.03 -17.49
N PRO A 33 0.05 -4.37 -17.37
CA PRO A 33 -0.35 -5.07 -16.13
C PRO A 33 0.42 -4.57 -14.92
N ILE A 34 1.72 -4.27 -15.08
CA ILE A 34 2.54 -3.68 -14.00
C ILE A 34 2.02 -2.28 -13.66
N ASN A 35 1.75 -1.46 -14.67
CA ASN A 35 1.23 -0.10 -14.48
C ASN A 35 -0.15 -0.10 -13.78
N GLU A 36 -1.02 -1.05 -14.12
CA GLU A 36 -2.32 -1.19 -13.45
C GLU A 36 -2.17 -1.45 -11.96
N ILE A 37 -1.21 -2.26 -11.57
CA ILE A 37 -0.94 -2.56 -10.17
C ILE A 37 -0.34 -1.35 -9.45
N GLU A 38 0.68 -0.71 -10.05
CA GLU A 38 1.46 0.35 -9.40
C GLU A 38 0.78 1.71 -9.41
N VAL A 39 0.06 2.05 -10.48
CA VAL A 39 -0.54 3.38 -10.67
C VAL A 39 -2.01 3.38 -10.28
N ARG A 40 -2.73 2.34 -10.64
CA ARG A 40 -4.17 2.22 -10.36
C ARG A 40 -4.50 1.35 -9.16
N TYR A 41 -3.49 0.78 -8.53
CA TYR A 41 -3.63 -0.05 -7.32
C TYR A 41 -4.63 -1.20 -7.50
N ARG A 42 -4.68 -1.77 -8.70
CA ARG A 42 -5.53 -2.94 -8.97
C ARG A 42 -5.11 -4.11 -8.10
N GLU A 43 -6.08 -4.80 -7.57
CA GLU A 43 -5.86 -6.05 -6.86
C GLU A 43 -5.40 -7.13 -7.83
N VAL A 44 -4.40 -7.91 -7.43
CA VAL A 44 -3.81 -8.95 -8.26
C VAL A 44 -4.27 -10.30 -7.73
N GLY A 45 -5.15 -10.97 -8.49
CA GLY A 45 -5.61 -12.33 -8.18
C GLY A 45 -4.69 -13.43 -8.70
N ASP A 46 -3.74 -13.10 -9.57
CA ASP A 46 -2.83 -14.06 -10.21
C ASP A 46 -1.60 -14.31 -9.34
N ASP A 47 -1.61 -15.42 -8.60
CA ASP A 47 -0.51 -15.83 -7.72
C ASP A 47 0.79 -16.09 -8.50
N GLU A 48 0.70 -16.55 -9.76
CA GLU A 48 1.86 -16.80 -10.59
C GLU A 48 2.58 -15.48 -10.92
N LEU A 49 1.85 -14.44 -11.28
CA LEU A 49 2.43 -13.13 -11.54
C LEU A 49 3.08 -12.55 -10.28
N VAL A 50 2.42 -12.67 -9.13
CA VAL A 50 2.98 -12.22 -7.84
C VAL A 50 4.28 -12.96 -7.53
N THR A 51 4.33 -14.27 -7.75
CA THR A 51 5.54 -15.08 -7.55
C THR A 51 6.67 -14.64 -8.47
N LYS A 52 6.39 -14.40 -9.75
CA LYS A 52 7.39 -13.92 -10.72
C LYS A 52 7.92 -12.53 -10.35
N LEU A 53 7.08 -11.64 -9.84
CA LEU A 53 7.51 -10.33 -9.37
C LEU A 53 8.40 -10.46 -8.13
N ALA A 54 8.06 -11.33 -7.19
CA ALA A 54 8.89 -11.60 -6.01
C ALA A 54 10.27 -12.14 -6.42
N ASP A 55 10.32 -13.07 -7.36
CA ASP A 55 11.57 -13.61 -7.90
C ASP A 55 12.40 -12.51 -8.58
N TYR A 56 11.77 -11.65 -9.35
CA TYR A 56 12.45 -10.53 -10.00
C TYR A 56 13.14 -9.61 -8.98
N TYR A 57 12.48 -9.31 -7.87
CA TYR A 57 13.02 -8.47 -6.81
C TYR A 57 13.87 -9.22 -5.79
N ASP A 58 14.05 -10.54 -5.98
CA ASP A 58 14.80 -11.42 -5.06
C ASP A 58 14.30 -11.28 -3.61
N ARG A 59 12.98 -11.37 -3.46
CA ARG A 59 12.30 -11.24 -2.17
C ARG A 59 11.36 -12.43 -1.94
N PRO A 60 11.09 -12.79 -0.67
CA PRO A 60 10.13 -13.85 -0.36
C PRO A 60 8.73 -13.50 -0.90
N VAL A 61 8.07 -14.47 -1.55
CA VAL A 61 6.71 -14.27 -2.09
C VAL A 61 5.69 -13.95 -0.98
N GLU A 62 5.92 -14.44 0.22
CA GLU A 62 5.05 -14.18 1.39
C GLU A 62 4.96 -12.69 1.71
N GLU A 63 6.05 -11.94 1.51
CA GLU A 63 6.06 -10.48 1.65
C GLU A 63 5.05 -9.84 0.69
N PHE A 64 4.99 -10.32 -0.54
CA PHE A 64 4.09 -9.79 -1.57
C PHE A 64 2.63 -10.16 -1.29
N PHE A 65 2.38 -11.38 -0.83
CA PHE A 65 1.04 -11.79 -0.39
C PHE A 65 0.56 -10.99 0.83
N TRP A 66 1.47 -10.68 1.74
CA TRP A 66 1.19 -9.84 2.89
C TRP A 66 0.73 -8.44 2.47
N HIS A 67 1.43 -7.81 1.52
CA HIS A 67 1.05 -6.52 0.96
C HIS A 67 -0.24 -6.60 0.15
N ARG A 68 -0.42 -7.67 -0.63
CA ARG A 68 -1.64 -7.88 -1.41
C ARG A 68 -2.90 -7.89 -0.52
N ALA A 69 -2.81 -8.46 0.65
CA ALA A 69 -3.91 -8.47 1.62
C ALA A 69 -4.23 -7.10 2.21
N ARG A 70 -3.34 -6.12 2.04
CA ARG A 70 -3.46 -4.76 2.58
C ARG A 70 -3.73 -3.74 1.48
N SER A 71 -4.73 -4.01 0.65
CA SER A 71 -5.10 -3.13 -0.45
C SER A 71 -5.55 -1.76 0.04
N ARG A 72 -5.41 -0.75 -0.82
CA ARG A 72 -5.93 0.59 -0.54
C ARG A 72 -7.45 0.59 -0.33
N LYS A 73 -8.16 -0.25 -1.06
CA LYS A 73 -9.60 -0.44 -0.88
C LYS A 73 -9.92 -0.91 0.54
N ARG A 74 -9.18 -1.88 1.04
CA ARG A 74 -9.36 -2.39 2.40
C ARG A 74 -9.05 -1.31 3.45
N LEU A 75 -7.96 -0.56 3.27
CA LEU A 75 -7.65 0.58 4.15
C LEU A 75 -8.82 1.58 4.16
N THR A 76 -9.31 1.96 2.99
CA THR A 76 -10.47 2.87 2.88
C THR A 76 -11.70 2.33 3.63
N GLN A 77 -12.01 1.06 3.46
CA GLN A 77 -13.16 0.42 4.13
C GLN A 77 -13.00 0.44 5.65
N ASP A 78 -11.82 0.10 6.15
CA ASP A 78 -11.56 0.05 7.58
C ASP A 78 -11.56 1.45 8.21
N ILE A 79 -10.98 2.45 7.53
CA ILE A 79 -11.01 3.85 7.98
C ILE A 79 -12.43 4.41 7.96
N ALA A 80 -13.18 4.18 6.89
CA ALA A 80 -14.57 4.64 6.80
C ALA A 80 -15.43 4.03 7.91
N LYS A 81 -15.24 2.75 8.21
CA LYS A 81 -15.92 2.07 9.31
C LYS A 81 -15.55 2.68 10.66
N ALA A 82 -14.28 2.93 10.90
CA ALA A 82 -13.81 3.55 12.15
C ALA A 82 -14.38 4.95 12.33
N ILE A 83 -14.50 5.75 11.27
CA ILE A 83 -15.15 7.05 11.31
C ILE A 83 -16.63 6.90 11.69
N GLN A 84 -17.34 5.99 11.04
CA GLN A 84 -18.77 5.77 11.28
C GLN A 84 -19.03 5.31 12.73
N GLU A 85 -18.16 4.49 13.28
CA GLU A 85 -18.30 3.92 14.62
C GLU A 85 -17.57 4.74 15.71
N ALA A 86 -16.95 5.87 15.35
CA ALA A 86 -16.15 6.71 16.22
C ALA A 86 -15.09 5.92 17.00
N GLN A 87 -14.39 5.03 16.29
CA GLN A 87 -13.36 4.15 16.87
C GLN A 87 -11.96 4.67 16.58
N SER A 88 -11.05 4.48 17.52
CA SER A 88 -9.63 4.72 17.31
C SER A 88 -9.01 3.64 16.44
N VAL A 89 -8.00 4.03 15.68
CA VAL A 89 -7.16 3.13 14.87
C VAL A 89 -5.70 3.35 15.20
N ARG A 90 -4.88 2.36 14.90
CA ARG A 90 -3.42 2.49 14.91
C ARG A 90 -2.90 2.36 13.48
N LEU A 91 -2.18 3.38 13.04
CA LEU A 91 -1.54 3.39 11.73
C LEU A 91 -0.03 3.15 11.92
N HIS A 92 0.47 2.08 11.33
CA HIS A 92 1.89 1.75 11.35
C HIS A 92 2.53 2.31 10.09
N LEU A 93 3.46 3.24 10.27
CA LEU A 93 4.08 3.95 9.14
C LEU A 93 5.37 3.27 8.70
N ARG A 94 5.74 3.49 7.45
CA ARG A 94 7.00 3.00 6.88
C ARG A 94 8.22 3.47 7.68
N SER A 95 8.15 4.64 8.29
CA SER A 95 9.21 5.16 9.17
C SER A 95 9.44 4.36 10.44
N GLY A 96 8.56 3.41 10.76
CA GLY A 96 8.55 2.67 12.03
C GLY A 96 7.70 3.34 13.12
N THR A 97 7.18 4.53 12.87
CA THR A 97 6.31 5.23 13.81
C THR A 97 4.90 4.63 13.78
N THR A 98 4.27 4.50 14.94
CA THR A 98 2.86 4.16 15.06
C THR A 98 2.09 5.37 15.55
N LEU A 99 1.02 5.73 14.85
CA LEU A 99 0.10 6.81 15.23
C LEU A 99 -1.22 6.19 15.66
N ALA A 100 -1.68 6.53 16.86
CA ALA A 100 -2.95 6.06 17.40
C ALA A 100 -3.91 7.24 17.59
N GLY A 101 -5.12 7.11 17.10
CA GLY A 101 -6.12 8.16 17.22
C GLY A 101 -7.39 7.86 16.47
N GLU A 102 -8.30 8.82 16.48
CA GLU A 102 -9.60 8.72 15.82
C GLU A 102 -9.52 9.32 14.41
N PRO A 103 -9.81 8.53 13.34
CA PRO A 103 -9.88 9.09 12.01
C PRO A 103 -11.14 9.93 11.86
N LEU A 104 -11.00 11.12 11.29
CA LEU A 104 -12.10 12.07 11.10
C LEU A 104 -12.51 12.20 9.63
N TRP A 105 -11.58 12.04 8.72
CA TRP A 105 -11.83 12.06 7.28
C TRP A 105 -10.75 11.29 6.51
N TRP A 106 -11.04 11.00 5.27
CA TRP A 106 -10.07 10.42 4.33
C TRP A 106 -10.36 10.91 2.92
N ASP A 107 -9.33 10.89 2.09
CA ASP A 107 -9.45 11.03 0.64
C ASP A 107 -8.49 10.05 -0.05
N LEU A 108 -8.29 10.19 -1.36
CA LEU A 108 -7.41 9.28 -2.10
C LEU A 108 -5.94 9.39 -1.69
N GLY A 109 -5.52 10.50 -1.11
CA GLY A 109 -4.13 10.77 -0.75
C GLY A 109 -3.81 10.67 0.72
N ALA A 110 -4.78 10.93 1.61
CA ALA A 110 -4.51 11.15 3.03
C ALA A 110 -5.64 10.71 3.95
N ILE A 111 -5.30 10.62 5.23
CA ILE A 111 -6.21 10.38 6.34
C ILE A 111 -6.01 11.50 7.35
N GLY A 112 -7.09 12.16 7.77
CA GLY A 112 -7.07 13.10 8.89
C GLY A 112 -7.29 12.37 10.19
N LEU A 113 -6.30 12.37 11.07
CA LEU A 113 -6.28 11.62 12.32
C LEU A 113 -6.16 12.57 13.51
N LEU A 114 -7.08 12.48 14.45
CA LEU A 114 -6.96 13.16 15.73
C LEU A 114 -6.22 12.21 16.68
N LEU A 115 -4.95 12.48 16.92
CA LEU A 115 -4.12 11.66 17.78
C LEU A 115 -4.63 11.70 19.22
N ASP A 116 -4.46 10.59 19.94
CA ASP A 116 -4.89 10.47 21.32
C ASP A 116 -4.23 11.56 22.18
N GLY A 117 -5.03 12.34 22.89
CA GLY A 117 -4.59 13.43 23.76
C GLY A 117 -4.22 14.73 23.04
N GLU A 118 -4.44 14.84 21.74
CA GLU A 118 -4.18 16.05 20.96
C GLU A 118 -5.47 16.74 20.53
N ASP A 119 -5.40 18.05 20.27
CA ASP A 119 -6.52 18.87 19.82
C ASP A 119 -6.46 19.18 18.32
N GLU A 120 -5.32 18.96 17.68
CA GLU A 120 -5.11 19.24 16.27
C GLU A 120 -5.09 17.96 15.43
N ILE A 121 -5.61 18.07 14.20
CA ILE A 121 -5.61 16.95 13.26
C ILE A 121 -4.21 16.77 12.67
N THR A 122 -3.73 15.53 12.70
CA THR A 122 -2.53 15.12 11.96
C THR A 122 -2.96 14.53 10.62
N VAL A 123 -2.39 15.03 9.54
CA VAL A 123 -2.64 14.52 8.19
C VAL A 123 -1.61 13.46 7.86
N VAL A 124 -2.08 12.23 7.62
CA VAL A 124 -1.23 11.08 7.32
C VAL A 124 -1.35 10.73 5.85
N GLN A 125 -0.23 10.69 5.14
CA GLN A 125 -0.20 10.26 3.75
C GLN A 125 -0.49 8.76 3.66
N ARG A 126 -1.44 8.37 2.83
CA ARG A 126 -1.87 6.96 2.73
C ARG A 126 -0.75 6.03 2.28
N HIS A 127 0.11 6.50 1.38
CA HIS A 127 1.25 5.70 0.91
C HIS A 127 2.33 5.46 1.98
N ALA A 128 2.28 6.19 3.08
CA ALA A 128 3.19 5.97 4.22
C ALA A 128 2.67 4.89 5.17
N VAL A 129 1.40 4.53 5.10
CA VAL A 129 0.77 3.53 5.96
C VAL A 129 1.12 2.14 5.47
N ILE A 130 1.93 1.42 6.24
CA ILE A 130 2.34 0.07 5.88
C ILE A 130 1.35 -0.99 6.38
N ASP A 131 0.80 -0.78 7.58
CA ASP A 131 -0.19 -1.66 8.20
C ASP A 131 -1.10 -0.84 9.13
N TRP A 132 -2.20 -1.42 9.57
CA TRP A 132 -3.14 -0.76 10.48
C TRP A 132 -3.94 -1.77 11.28
N ASP A 133 -4.43 -1.35 12.45
CA ASP A 133 -5.33 -2.13 13.30
C ASP A 133 -6.24 -1.26 14.20
#